data_9646b6433736cf65a02e1ca5fe2a0a0f
#
_entry.id   9646b6433736cf65a02e1ca5fe2a0a0f
#
_cell.length_a   1.000
_cell.length_b   1.000
_cell.length_c   1.000
_cell.angle_alpha   90.00
_cell.angle_beta   90.00
_cell.angle_gamma   90.00
#
_symmetry.space_group_name_H-M   'P 1'
#
loop_
_entity.id
_entity.type
_entity.pdbx_description
1 polymer ?
#
loop_
_entity_poly.entity_id
_entity_poly.type
_entity_poly.pdbx_seq_one_letter_code
_entity_poly.pdbx_strand_id
1 'polypeptide(L)'
;MATEVIAFPVNLRKNQNQYNSAYGKYYPEADTKEPLNLKGFARHISEHGKLVDYPMAVLVLQNIVNCLKEMVIQGQPVKLDGFGTFSPSIESDGSKCQSSVEEALNVGIDNLIAGVHLRFMPENSKGEKLTSRALKDECTFKAAYVVTAKEKTIDGKKKSYQEKIPISSYAVAKAQDAPAGGGN
;
A
#
# COMPACT_ATOMS: atom_id res chain seq x y z
N MET A 1 17.57 -23.56 -16.11
CA MET A 1 17.02 -22.19 -16.25
C MET A 1 17.17 -21.54 -14.88
N ALA A 2 17.86 -20.40 -14.77
CA ALA A 2 17.98 -19.69 -13.51
C ALA A 2 16.58 -19.17 -13.15
N THR A 3 16.08 -19.55 -11.97
CA THR A 3 14.82 -19.05 -11.42
C THR A 3 15.02 -17.56 -11.20
N GLU A 4 14.32 -16.72 -11.94
CA GLU A 4 14.37 -15.27 -11.74
C GLU A 4 13.87 -14.97 -10.33
N VAL A 5 14.76 -14.46 -9.49
CA VAL A 5 14.40 -14.10 -8.12
C VAL A 5 13.47 -12.90 -8.19
N ILE A 6 12.22 -13.12 -7.81
CA ILE A 6 11.22 -12.04 -7.71
C ILE A 6 11.67 -11.11 -6.59
N ALA A 7 12.07 -9.90 -6.96
CA ALA A 7 12.53 -8.91 -6.01
C ALA A 7 11.50 -7.78 -5.86
N PHE A 8 11.30 -7.32 -4.63
CA PHE A 8 10.47 -6.14 -4.33
C PHE A 8 11.20 -4.87 -4.83
N PRO A 9 10.63 -4.12 -5.78
CA PRO A 9 11.28 -2.93 -6.31
C PRO A 9 11.19 -1.77 -5.33
N VAL A 10 12.32 -1.08 -5.11
CA VAL A 10 12.45 0.02 -4.17
C VAL A 10 13.06 1.23 -4.84
N ASN A 11 12.44 2.39 -4.67
CA ASN A 11 12.96 3.68 -5.08
C ASN A 11 13.75 4.33 -3.94
N LEU A 12 14.80 5.05 -4.27
CA LEU A 12 15.52 5.93 -3.35
C LEU A 12 15.02 7.36 -3.52
N ARG A 13 14.32 7.90 -2.50
CA ARG A 13 13.78 9.26 -2.51
C ARG A 13 14.59 10.16 -1.59
N LYS A 14 14.94 11.35 -2.08
CA LYS A 14 15.60 12.39 -1.27
C LYS A 14 14.60 13.08 -0.36
N ASN A 15 14.89 13.14 0.95
CA ASN A 15 14.07 13.90 1.90
C ASN A 15 14.28 15.40 1.68
N GLN A 16 13.22 16.10 1.36
CA GLN A 16 13.22 17.55 1.13
C GLN A 16 12.59 18.35 2.28
N ASN A 17 12.16 17.66 3.35
CA ASN A 17 11.62 18.34 4.52
C ASN A 17 12.73 18.95 5.37
N GLN A 18 12.90 20.26 5.28
CA GLN A 18 13.93 21.03 5.98
C GLN A 18 13.81 20.98 7.50
N TYR A 19 12.63 20.67 8.03
CA TYR A 19 12.37 20.55 9.47
C TYR A 19 12.69 19.15 10.02
N ASN A 20 13.14 18.22 9.18
CA ASN A 20 13.48 16.86 9.59
C ASN A 20 15.01 16.68 9.67
N SER A 21 15.49 16.02 10.73
CA SER A 21 16.91 15.66 10.89
C SER A 21 17.48 14.79 9.76
N ALA A 22 16.61 14.18 8.96
CA ALA A 22 16.98 13.43 7.76
C ALA A 22 16.95 14.28 6.47
N TYR A 23 16.88 15.61 6.55
CA TYR A 23 16.93 16.48 5.39
C TYR A 23 18.14 16.17 4.49
N GLY A 24 17.91 16.09 3.21
CA GLY A 24 18.93 15.78 2.20
C GLY A 24 19.36 14.30 2.12
N LYS A 25 18.99 13.46 3.07
CA LYS A 25 19.28 12.02 3.05
C LYS A 25 18.29 11.27 2.15
N TYR A 26 18.72 10.10 1.63
CA TYR A 26 17.87 9.24 0.84
C TYR A 26 17.21 8.17 1.72
N TYR A 27 15.95 7.91 1.48
CA TYR A 27 15.18 6.85 2.14
C TYR A 27 14.51 5.93 1.12
N PRO A 28 14.32 4.64 1.46
CA PRO A 28 13.66 3.69 0.58
C PRO A 28 12.13 3.93 0.57
N GLU A 29 11.54 3.87 -0.61
CA GLU A 29 10.10 3.95 -0.86
C GLU A 29 9.70 2.82 -1.81
N ALA A 30 8.56 2.18 -1.58
CA ALA A 30 8.07 1.13 -2.44
C ALA A 30 7.79 1.66 -3.86
N ASP A 31 8.29 0.97 -4.89
CA ASP A 31 7.90 1.22 -6.28
C ASP A 31 6.67 0.38 -6.63
N THR A 32 5.50 0.84 -6.17
CA THR A 32 4.24 0.12 -6.37
C THR A 32 3.80 0.18 -7.83
N LYS A 33 3.39 -0.98 -8.34
CA LYS A 33 2.72 -1.11 -9.64
C LYS A 33 1.26 -0.68 -9.53
N GLU A 34 0.61 -0.53 -10.68
CA GLU A 34 -0.84 -0.35 -10.73
C GLU A 34 -1.58 -1.49 -10.03
N PRO A 35 -2.63 -1.20 -9.24
CA PRO A 35 -3.39 -2.22 -8.55
C PRO A 35 -4.03 -3.21 -9.54
N LEU A 36 -3.94 -4.49 -9.26
CA LEU A 36 -4.71 -5.49 -9.98
C LEU A 36 -6.19 -5.35 -9.59
N ASN A 37 -7.05 -5.29 -10.60
CA ASN A 37 -8.48 -5.43 -10.37
C ASN A 37 -8.84 -6.89 -10.08
N LEU A 38 -10.10 -7.15 -9.66
CA LEU A 38 -10.59 -8.47 -9.33
C LEU A 38 -10.32 -9.51 -10.43
N LYS A 39 -10.55 -9.14 -11.70
CA LYS A 39 -10.32 -10.04 -12.84
C LYS A 39 -8.83 -10.35 -13.06
N GLY A 40 -7.95 -9.35 -12.90
CA GLY A 40 -6.50 -9.53 -12.96
C GLY A 40 -6.00 -10.44 -11.84
N PHE A 41 -6.52 -10.26 -10.63
CA PHE A 41 -6.17 -11.11 -9.50
C PHE A 41 -6.71 -12.55 -9.66
N ALA A 42 -7.94 -12.72 -10.18
CA ALA A 42 -8.50 -14.04 -10.50
C ALA A 42 -7.65 -14.80 -11.54
N ARG A 43 -7.12 -14.10 -12.54
CA ARG A 43 -6.20 -14.69 -13.53
C ARG A 43 -4.93 -15.18 -12.85
N HIS A 44 -4.32 -14.37 -12.01
CA HIS A 44 -3.14 -14.75 -11.22
C HIS A 44 -3.40 -16.02 -10.39
N ILE A 45 -4.54 -16.11 -9.68
CA ILE A 45 -4.93 -17.31 -8.93
C ILE A 45 -5.00 -18.54 -9.84
N SER A 46 -5.64 -18.42 -11.00
CA SER A 46 -5.80 -19.54 -11.94
C SER A 46 -4.48 -20.04 -12.56
N GLU A 47 -3.45 -19.19 -12.60
CA GLU A 47 -2.11 -19.56 -13.07
C GLU A 47 -1.31 -20.34 -12.01
N HIS A 48 -1.62 -20.19 -10.73
CA HIS A 48 -0.93 -20.88 -9.62
C HIS A 48 -1.48 -22.28 -9.31
N GLY A 49 -2.72 -22.57 -9.65
CA GLY A 49 -3.37 -23.82 -9.27
C GLY A 49 -4.13 -24.50 -10.40
N LYS A 50 -3.93 -25.81 -10.56
CA LYS A 50 -4.70 -26.61 -11.53
C LYS A 50 -6.16 -26.86 -11.09
N LEU A 51 -6.51 -26.58 -9.84
CA LEU A 51 -7.82 -26.89 -9.26
C LEU A 51 -8.84 -25.75 -9.38
N VAL A 52 -8.38 -24.52 -9.59
CA VAL A 52 -9.24 -23.33 -9.69
C VAL A 52 -9.03 -22.69 -11.05
N ASP A 53 -10.01 -22.83 -11.93
CA ASP A 53 -9.99 -22.14 -13.21
C ASP A 53 -10.37 -20.65 -13.06
N TYR A 54 -10.15 -19.87 -14.10
CA TYR A 54 -10.40 -18.43 -14.09
C TYR A 54 -11.87 -18.07 -13.78
N PRO A 55 -12.92 -18.69 -14.39
CA PRO A 55 -14.30 -18.42 -14.04
C PRO A 55 -14.62 -18.68 -12.57
N MET A 56 -14.13 -19.78 -12.02
CA MET A 56 -14.30 -20.12 -10.61
C MET A 56 -13.61 -19.09 -9.69
N ALA A 57 -12.39 -18.69 -10.01
CA ALA A 57 -11.67 -17.67 -9.26
C ALA A 57 -12.43 -16.33 -9.23
N VAL A 58 -12.97 -15.90 -10.37
CA VAL A 58 -13.79 -14.68 -10.46
C VAL A 58 -15.04 -14.80 -9.59
N LEU A 59 -15.77 -15.92 -9.67
CA LEU A 59 -16.98 -16.16 -8.90
C LEU A 59 -16.72 -16.12 -7.39
N VAL A 60 -15.68 -16.82 -6.92
CA VAL A 60 -15.31 -16.87 -5.49
C VAL A 60 -14.92 -15.49 -4.99
N LEU A 61 -14.07 -14.77 -5.70
CA LEU A 61 -13.65 -13.42 -5.30
C LEU A 61 -14.84 -12.44 -5.27
N GLN A 62 -15.75 -12.52 -6.25
CA GLN A 62 -16.95 -11.67 -6.26
C GLN A 62 -17.86 -11.97 -5.06
N ASN A 63 -18.04 -13.26 -4.72
CA ASN A 63 -18.82 -13.65 -3.55
C ASN A 63 -18.17 -13.18 -2.24
N ILE A 64 -16.85 -13.28 -2.10
CA ILE A 64 -16.13 -12.73 -0.93
C ILE A 64 -16.42 -11.24 -0.76
N VAL A 65 -16.34 -10.44 -1.83
CA VAL A 65 -16.62 -9.00 -1.77
C VAL A 65 -18.08 -8.73 -1.34
N ASN A 66 -19.03 -9.47 -1.90
CA ASN A 66 -20.45 -9.31 -1.58
C ASN A 66 -20.75 -9.72 -0.13
N CYS A 67 -20.25 -10.87 0.31
CA CYS A 67 -20.45 -11.36 1.68
C CYS A 67 -19.77 -10.46 2.72
N LEU A 68 -18.56 -9.94 2.45
CA LEU A 68 -17.91 -8.98 3.34
C LEU A 68 -18.75 -7.71 3.51
N LYS A 69 -19.32 -7.18 2.40
CA LYS A 69 -20.23 -6.03 2.47
C LYS A 69 -21.47 -6.32 3.33
N GLU A 70 -22.06 -7.49 3.16
CA GLU A 70 -23.22 -7.93 3.95
C GLU A 70 -22.87 -8.01 5.45
N MET A 71 -21.75 -8.64 5.80
CA MET A 71 -21.30 -8.74 7.20
C MET A 71 -21.05 -7.36 7.82
N VAL A 72 -20.45 -6.45 7.07
CA VAL A 72 -20.23 -5.06 7.55
C VAL A 72 -21.54 -4.36 7.85
N ILE A 73 -22.55 -4.49 6.99
CA ILE A 73 -23.89 -3.90 7.21
C ILE A 73 -24.54 -4.47 8.47
N GLN A 74 -24.29 -5.74 8.79
CA GLN A 74 -24.78 -6.41 10.01
C GLN A 74 -23.94 -6.09 11.26
N GLY A 75 -22.87 -5.30 11.14
CA GLY A 75 -21.95 -5.03 12.24
C GLY A 75 -21.05 -6.21 12.63
N GLN A 76 -20.99 -7.26 11.81
CA GLN A 76 -20.26 -8.50 12.08
C GLN A 76 -18.84 -8.44 11.54
N PRO A 77 -17.78 -8.51 12.39
CA PRO A 77 -16.41 -8.68 11.94
C PRO A 77 -16.19 -10.07 11.30
N VAL A 78 -15.32 -10.11 10.27
CA VAL A 78 -14.93 -11.35 9.59
C VAL A 78 -13.42 -11.52 9.69
N LYS A 79 -12.96 -12.61 10.29
CA LYS A 79 -11.56 -12.99 10.30
C LYS A 79 -11.30 -14.03 9.22
N LEU A 80 -10.33 -13.76 8.36
CA LEU A 80 -9.73 -14.73 7.45
C LEU A 80 -8.38 -15.17 8.04
N ASP A 81 -8.30 -16.41 8.50
CA ASP A 81 -7.09 -16.94 9.12
C ASP A 81 -5.91 -16.88 8.15
N GLY A 82 -4.75 -16.46 8.63
CA GLY A 82 -3.55 -16.22 7.82
C GLY A 82 -3.56 -14.91 7.03
N PHE A 83 -4.69 -14.19 7.00
CA PHE A 83 -4.78 -12.94 6.24
C PHE A 83 -5.04 -11.73 7.14
N GLY A 84 -6.12 -11.75 7.93
CA GLY A 84 -6.46 -10.65 8.82
C GLY A 84 -7.94 -10.55 9.12
N THR A 85 -8.31 -9.49 9.81
CA THR A 85 -9.68 -9.23 10.24
C THR A 85 -10.25 -8.00 9.55
N PHE A 86 -11.41 -8.16 8.95
CA PHE A 86 -12.26 -7.10 8.42
C PHE A 86 -13.29 -6.75 9.49
N SER A 87 -13.37 -5.48 9.89
CA SER A 87 -14.30 -5.02 10.92
C SER A 87 -14.99 -3.72 10.51
N PRO A 88 -16.30 -3.58 10.79
CA PRO A 88 -16.98 -2.31 10.63
C PRO A 88 -16.51 -1.30 11.66
N SER A 89 -16.54 -0.03 11.31
CA SER A 89 -16.39 1.07 12.25
C SER A 89 -17.31 2.23 11.85
N ILE A 90 -17.78 2.97 12.85
CA ILE A 90 -18.66 4.12 12.65
C ILE A 90 -17.80 5.38 12.69
N GLU A 91 -18.09 6.30 11.78
CA GLU A 91 -17.65 7.68 11.82
C GLU A 91 -18.79 8.53 12.37
N SER A 92 -18.52 9.21 13.47
CA SER A 92 -19.50 10.11 14.10
C SER A 92 -19.42 11.50 13.51
N ASP A 93 -20.56 12.15 13.32
CA ASP A 93 -20.63 13.58 13.03
C ASP A 93 -20.40 14.37 14.33
N GLY A 94 -19.16 14.83 14.53
CA GLY A 94 -18.77 15.54 15.76
C GLY A 94 -19.58 16.83 16.01
N SER A 95 -20.14 17.44 14.95
CA SER A 95 -20.97 18.64 15.07
C SER A 95 -22.37 18.35 15.65
N LYS A 96 -22.80 17.10 15.60
CA LYS A 96 -24.11 16.65 16.07
C LYS A 96 -24.06 15.82 17.35
N CYS A 97 -22.86 15.56 17.90
CA CYS A 97 -22.71 14.88 19.18
C CYS A 97 -23.44 15.63 20.32
N GLN A 98 -24.11 14.89 21.16
CA GLN A 98 -24.93 15.43 22.25
C GLN A 98 -24.26 15.24 23.60
N SER A 99 -24.69 16.02 24.62
CA SER A 99 -24.10 16.01 25.94
C SER A 99 -24.73 14.94 26.86
N SER A 100 -25.92 14.43 26.50
CA SER A 100 -26.61 13.36 27.22
C SER A 100 -27.10 12.24 26.30
N VAL A 101 -27.35 11.08 26.88
CA VAL A 101 -27.92 9.93 26.17
C VAL A 101 -29.33 10.22 25.67
N GLU A 102 -30.13 10.91 26.47
CA GLU A 102 -31.50 11.27 26.16
C GLU A 102 -31.56 12.20 24.95
N GLU A 103 -30.71 13.22 24.91
CA GLU A 103 -30.59 14.12 23.75
C GLU A 103 -30.13 13.38 22.49
N ALA A 104 -29.16 12.48 22.62
CA ALA A 104 -28.68 11.67 21.49
C ALA A 104 -29.78 10.77 20.91
N LEU A 105 -30.59 10.14 21.79
CA LEU A 105 -31.73 9.32 21.37
C LEU A 105 -32.85 10.17 20.72
N ASN A 106 -33.09 11.37 21.24
CA ASN A 106 -34.09 12.29 20.68
C ASN A 106 -33.71 12.82 19.30
N VAL A 107 -32.41 13.06 19.05
CA VAL A 107 -31.88 13.44 17.73
C VAL A 107 -31.97 12.29 16.74
N GLY A 108 -31.89 11.05 17.23
CA GLY A 108 -31.87 9.83 16.44
C GLY A 108 -30.46 9.40 16.06
N ILE A 109 -30.15 8.13 16.28
CA ILE A 109 -28.81 7.56 16.07
C ILE A 109 -28.31 7.78 14.64
N ASP A 110 -29.17 7.62 13.62
CA ASP A 110 -28.80 7.78 12.22
C ASP A 110 -28.28 9.19 11.90
N ASN A 111 -28.79 10.20 12.61
CA ASN A 111 -28.36 11.58 12.42
C ASN A 111 -27.00 11.90 13.06
N LEU A 112 -26.53 11.05 13.98
CA LEU A 112 -25.21 11.17 14.62
C LEU A 112 -24.11 10.49 13.85
N ILE A 113 -24.45 9.65 12.84
CA ILE A 113 -23.52 8.86 12.04
C ILE A 113 -23.21 9.61 10.74
N ALA A 114 -21.93 9.91 10.50
CA ALA A 114 -21.44 10.47 9.25
C ALA A 114 -21.13 9.39 8.21
N GLY A 115 -20.71 8.20 8.66
CA GLY A 115 -20.39 7.10 7.77
C GLY A 115 -20.11 5.77 8.47
N VAL A 116 -20.09 4.71 7.66
CA VAL A 116 -19.66 3.37 8.07
C VAL A 116 -18.47 2.96 7.20
N HIS A 117 -17.39 2.55 7.83
CA HIS A 117 -16.15 2.16 7.15
C HIS A 117 -15.83 0.68 7.39
N LEU A 118 -15.25 0.05 6.37
CA LEU A 118 -14.60 -1.24 6.50
C LEU A 118 -13.11 -1.02 6.85
N ARG A 119 -12.70 -1.51 8.01
CA ARG A 119 -11.30 -1.52 8.44
C ARG A 119 -10.71 -2.91 8.26
N PHE A 120 -9.49 -2.95 7.75
CA PHE A 120 -8.70 -4.17 7.67
C PHE A 120 -7.54 -4.12 8.65
N MET A 121 -7.39 -5.18 9.46
CA MET A 121 -6.27 -5.38 10.38
C MET A 121 -5.56 -6.66 9.97
N PRO A 122 -4.30 -6.56 9.49
CA PRO A 122 -3.51 -7.73 9.09
C PRO A 122 -3.32 -8.73 10.23
N GLU A 123 -3.23 -10.03 9.90
CA GLU A 123 -2.92 -11.07 10.87
C GLU A 123 -1.53 -10.84 11.51
N ASN A 124 -1.47 -11.01 12.83
CA ASN A 124 -0.25 -10.80 13.62
C ASN A 124 0.05 -11.99 14.56
N SER A 125 -0.50 -13.15 14.30
CA SER A 125 -0.25 -14.36 15.09
C SER A 125 1.16 -14.93 14.84
N LYS A 126 1.63 -15.75 15.79
CA LYS A 126 2.92 -16.45 15.63
C LYS A 126 2.83 -17.43 14.46
N GLY A 127 3.57 -17.17 13.38
CA GLY A 127 3.66 -18.04 12.20
C GLY A 127 3.06 -17.48 10.93
N GLU A 128 2.05 -16.60 11.01
CA GLU A 128 1.39 -16.00 9.84
C GLU A 128 1.31 -14.50 10.03
N LYS A 129 2.43 -13.81 9.82
CA LYS A 129 2.52 -12.37 10.04
C LYS A 129 2.53 -11.62 8.73
N LEU A 130 1.41 -11.00 8.37
CA LEU A 130 1.36 -9.97 7.31
C LEU A 130 1.83 -8.60 7.83
N THR A 131 2.71 -8.58 8.81
CA THR A 131 3.23 -7.36 9.41
C THR A 131 4.69 -7.10 9.02
N SER A 132 5.10 -5.86 9.19
CA SER A 132 6.31 -5.26 8.63
C SER A 132 7.60 -6.09 8.75
N ARG A 133 7.86 -6.75 9.88
CA ARG A 133 9.12 -7.47 10.06
C ARG A 133 9.11 -8.84 9.39
N ALA A 134 8.02 -9.59 9.51
CA ALA A 134 7.94 -10.93 8.91
C ALA A 134 7.95 -10.86 7.38
N LEU A 135 7.15 -9.97 6.78
CA LEU A 135 7.17 -9.75 5.33
C LEU A 135 8.53 -9.28 4.81
N LYS A 136 9.26 -8.48 5.61
CA LYS A 136 10.61 -8.06 5.23
C LYS A 136 11.55 -9.24 5.07
N ASP A 137 11.47 -10.23 5.97
CA ASP A 137 12.38 -11.38 5.97
C ASP A 137 12.10 -12.34 4.79
N GLU A 138 10.88 -12.28 4.22
CA GLU A 138 10.48 -13.03 3.02
C GLU A 138 10.81 -12.30 1.71
N CYS A 139 11.13 -10.99 1.78
CA CYS A 139 11.36 -10.17 0.59
C CYS A 139 12.85 -10.09 0.23
N THR A 140 13.14 -10.24 -1.05
CA THR A 140 14.40 -9.77 -1.66
C THR A 140 14.16 -8.38 -2.23
N PHE A 141 15.00 -7.40 -1.87
CA PHE A 141 14.84 -6.02 -2.32
C PHE A 141 15.80 -5.67 -3.47
N LYS A 142 15.30 -4.94 -4.46
CA LYS A 142 16.11 -4.42 -5.57
C LYS A 142 15.83 -2.93 -5.76
N ALA A 143 16.89 -2.12 -5.72
CA ALA A 143 16.76 -0.70 -6.05
C ALA A 143 16.41 -0.53 -7.54
N ALA A 144 15.35 0.22 -7.83
CA ALA A 144 14.83 0.45 -9.17
C ALA A 144 15.18 1.84 -9.68
N TYR A 145 14.80 2.89 -8.96
CA TYR A 145 14.97 4.28 -9.37
C TYR A 145 15.45 5.17 -8.22
N VAL A 146 16.10 6.27 -8.58
CA VAL A 146 16.25 7.45 -7.72
C VAL A 146 15.13 8.42 -8.07
N VAL A 147 14.37 8.84 -7.06
CA VAL A 147 13.25 9.79 -7.25
C VAL A 147 13.65 11.16 -6.73
N THR A 148 13.60 12.15 -7.61
CA THR A 148 13.87 13.54 -7.29
C THR A 148 12.64 14.39 -7.64
N ALA A 149 12.29 15.35 -6.77
CA ALA A 149 11.29 16.33 -7.11
C ALA A 149 11.98 17.46 -7.92
N LYS A 150 11.38 17.82 -9.04
CA LYS A 150 11.77 18.97 -9.87
C LYS A 150 10.59 19.92 -10.01
N GLU A 151 10.90 21.19 -10.23
CA GLU A 151 9.90 22.21 -10.52
C GLU A 151 9.97 22.57 -12.00
N LYS A 152 8.81 22.71 -12.63
CA LYS A 152 8.66 23.24 -13.98
C LYS A 152 7.65 24.37 -13.97
N THR A 153 7.95 25.47 -14.60
CA THR A 153 6.99 26.54 -14.78
C THR A 153 6.13 26.25 -16.01
N ILE A 154 4.81 26.09 -15.81
CA ILE A 154 3.82 25.88 -16.86
C ILE A 154 2.79 27.00 -16.69
N ASP A 155 2.54 27.77 -17.72
CA ASP A 155 1.60 28.92 -17.73
C ASP A 155 1.86 29.91 -16.59
N GLY A 156 3.13 30.24 -16.32
CA GLY A 156 3.53 31.18 -15.26
C GLY A 156 3.40 30.63 -13.83
N LYS A 157 2.93 29.36 -13.64
CA LYS A 157 2.81 28.72 -12.33
C LYS A 157 3.86 27.63 -12.17
N LYS A 158 4.55 27.63 -11.02
CA LYS A 158 5.47 26.56 -10.65
C LYS A 158 4.67 25.30 -10.32
N LYS A 159 4.90 24.21 -11.06
CA LYS A 159 4.37 22.87 -10.77
C LYS A 159 5.52 21.96 -10.41
N SER A 160 5.41 21.28 -9.26
CA SER A 160 6.33 20.23 -8.86
C SER A 160 5.97 18.93 -9.57
N TYR A 161 6.98 18.22 -10.10
CA TYR A 161 6.83 16.87 -10.64
C TYR A 161 7.95 15.98 -10.15
N GLN A 162 7.72 14.68 -10.18
CA GLN A 162 8.70 13.69 -9.78
C GLN A 162 9.41 13.12 -11.01
N GLU A 163 10.72 13.14 -10.99
CA GLU A 163 11.55 12.48 -12.01
C GLU A 163 12.09 11.17 -11.43
N LYS A 164 11.90 10.07 -12.18
CA LYS A 164 12.45 8.75 -11.85
C LYS A 164 13.68 8.52 -12.74
N ILE A 165 14.85 8.42 -12.12
CA ILE A 165 16.12 8.12 -12.79
C ILE A 165 16.47 6.66 -12.48
N PRO A 166 16.63 5.78 -13.49
CA PRO A 166 17.02 4.38 -13.26
C PRO A 166 18.30 4.29 -12.44
N ILE A 167 18.34 3.38 -11.47
CA ILE A 167 19.51 3.22 -10.59
C ILE A 167 20.77 2.84 -11.37
N SER A 168 20.61 2.11 -12.48
CA SER A 168 21.71 1.73 -13.39
C SER A 168 22.40 2.96 -14.00
N SER A 169 21.63 3.97 -14.40
CA SER A 169 22.17 5.23 -14.94
C SER A 169 22.95 6.00 -13.86
N TYR A 170 22.47 5.99 -12.63
CA TYR A 170 23.14 6.64 -11.51
C TYR A 170 24.44 5.93 -11.11
N ALA A 171 24.46 4.60 -11.11
CA ALA A 171 25.64 3.81 -10.83
C ALA A 171 26.76 4.00 -11.89
N VAL A 172 26.38 4.14 -13.15
CA VAL A 172 27.33 4.43 -14.26
C VAL A 172 27.97 5.82 -14.10
N ALA A 173 27.18 6.84 -13.75
CA ALA A 173 27.71 8.19 -13.50
C ALA A 173 28.74 8.19 -12.35
N LYS A 174 28.47 7.46 -11.25
CA LYS A 174 29.43 7.33 -10.15
C LYS A 174 30.69 6.58 -10.48
N ALA A 175 30.63 5.60 -11.37
CA ALA A 175 31.81 4.86 -11.82
C ALA A 175 32.74 5.70 -12.71
N GLN A 176 32.20 6.68 -13.42
CA GLN A 176 32.98 7.63 -14.23
C GLN A 176 33.67 8.73 -13.40
N ASP A 177 33.09 9.09 -12.25
CA ASP A 177 33.65 10.09 -11.33
C ASP A 177 34.69 9.53 -10.34
N ALA A 178 34.91 8.22 -10.33
CA ALA A 178 35.98 7.63 -9.56
C ALA A 178 37.34 7.98 -10.21
N PRO A 179 38.26 8.70 -9.52
CA PRO A 179 39.55 9.02 -10.07
C PRO A 179 40.26 7.72 -10.42
N ALA A 180 40.77 7.63 -11.67
CA ALA A 180 41.62 6.53 -12.08
C ALA A 180 42.77 6.41 -11.08
N GLY A 181 42.76 5.35 -10.27
CA GLY A 181 43.79 5.09 -9.28
C GLY A 181 45.14 5.07 -9.94
N GLY A 182 45.96 6.06 -9.59
CA GLY A 182 47.35 6.11 -10.02
C GLY A 182 48.05 4.87 -9.47
N GLY A 183 48.44 3.98 -10.36
CA GLY A 183 49.42 2.96 -10.03
C GLY A 183 50.79 3.62 -9.86
N ASN A 184 51.41 3.34 -8.78
CA ASN A 184 52.87 3.34 -8.59
C ASN A 184 53.24 2.05 -7.89
#